data_3f56c9521dc7dce875ed132d82078d3c
#
_entry.id   3f56c9521dc7dce875ed132d82078d3c
#
_cell.length_a   1.000
_cell.length_b   1.000
_cell.length_c   1.000
_cell.angle_alpha   90.00
_cell.angle_beta   90.00
_cell.angle_gamma   90.00
#
_symmetry.space_group_name_H-M   'P 1'
#
loop_
_entity.id
_entity.type
_entity.pdbx_description
1 polymer ?
#
loop_
_entity_poly.entity_id
_entity_poly.type
_entity_poly.pdbx_seq_one_letter_code
_entity_poly.pdbx_strand_id
1 'polypeptide(L)'
;MDQITDVEAKGYYAEYLEKMSEKDAFAKILSGTREHTRVLLPWNEKLPEYHEGLHQEIRHNITEVYKELIKLRHLDQAFVYGEFTVLNKKKDRFVYKRSLDGREYIVDCNLGKEEKKAHMTDGYQCIFTTGSEHDILSPYEARIWKK
;
A
#
# COMPACT_ATOMS: atom_id res chain seq x y z
N MET A 1 28.26 5.25 7.19
CA MET A 1 28.47 3.79 7.02
C MET A 1 28.21 2.98 8.29
N ASP A 2 28.41 3.51 9.47
CA ASP A 2 28.29 2.76 10.75
C ASP A 2 26.91 2.16 11.00
N GLN A 3 25.87 2.74 10.40
CA GLN A 3 24.49 2.27 10.49
C GLN A 3 24.15 1.17 9.48
N ILE A 4 25.00 0.90 8.49
CA ILE A 4 24.80 -0.17 7.51
C ILE A 4 25.36 -1.46 8.07
N THR A 5 24.54 -2.49 8.18
CA THR A 5 24.92 -3.80 8.72
C THR A 5 25.20 -4.82 7.59
N ASP A 6 24.71 -4.59 6.40
CA ASP A 6 24.90 -5.45 5.24
C ASP A 6 26.37 -5.56 4.84
N VAL A 7 26.93 -6.76 4.97
CA VAL A 7 28.35 -7.05 4.70
C VAL A 7 28.69 -6.82 3.22
N GLU A 8 27.81 -7.16 2.31
CA GLU A 8 27.96 -6.94 0.88
C GLU A 8 28.03 -5.45 0.55
N ALA A 9 27.13 -4.64 1.12
CA ALA A 9 27.15 -3.19 0.99
C ALA A 9 28.45 -2.56 1.50
N LYS A 10 28.97 -3.05 2.61
CA LYS A 10 30.28 -2.61 3.15
C LYS A 10 31.45 -2.94 2.22
N GLY A 11 31.42 -4.14 1.62
CA GLY A 11 32.43 -4.56 0.66
C GLY A 11 32.44 -3.67 -0.59
N TYR A 12 31.29 -3.46 -1.19
CA TYR A 12 31.17 -2.57 -2.35
C TYR A 12 31.51 -1.11 -2.03
N TYR A 13 31.21 -0.64 -0.83
CA TYR A 13 31.57 0.72 -0.43
C TYR A 13 33.08 0.94 -0.44
N ALA A 14 33.84 0.01 0.10
CA ALA A 14 35.30 0.07 0.07
C ALA A 14 35.83 0.13 -1.38
N GLU A 15 35.27 -0.71 -2.26
CA GLU A 15 35.65 -0.72 -3.69
C GLU A 15 35.28 0.60 -4.40
N TYR A 16 34.13 1.19 -4.09
CA TYR A 16 33.69 2.45 -4.71
C TYR A 16 34.52 3.65 -4.24
N LEU A 17 35.02 3.66 -3.00
CA LEU A 17 35.91 4.72 -2.52
C LEU A 17 37.23 4.81 -3.30
N GLU A 18 37.66 3.73 -3.97
CA GLU A 18 38.83 3.76 -4.86
C GLU A 18 38.54 4.46 -6.20
N LYS A 19 37.26 4.60 -6.60
CA LYS A 19 36.84 5.00 -7.93
C LYS A 19 36.05 6.29 -7.97
N MET A 20 35.49 6.74 -6.85
CA MET A 20 34.60 7.90 -6.78
C MET A 20 34.64 8.60 -5.42
N SER A 21 33.96 9.76 -5.31
CA SER A 21 33.88 10.49 -4.06
C SER A 21 33.11 9.69 -2.99
N GLU A 22 33.39 9.96 -1.73
CA GLU A 22 32.68 9.33 -0.60
C GLU A 22 31.17 9.53 -0.68
N LYS A 23 30.74 10.74 -1.06
CA LYS A 23 29.33 11.07 -1.25
C LYS A 23 28.66 10.22 -2.33
N ASP A 24 29.33 10.05 -3.48
CA ASP A 24 28.78 9.28 -4.60
C ASP A 24 28.80 7.78 -4.30
N ALA A 25 29.86 7.29 -3.65
CA ALA A 25 29.96 5.91 -3.19
C ALA A 25 28.82 5.57 -2.22
N PHE A 26 28.56 6.46 -1.25
CA PHE A 26 27.47 6.27 -0.28
C PHE A 26 26.09 6.30 -0.94
N ALA A 27 25.84 7.25 -1.84
CA ALA A 27 24.58 7.32 -2.60
C ALA A 27 24.34 6.06 -3.42
N LYS A 28 25.41 5.53 -4.05
CA LYS A 28 25.34 4.31 -4.84
C LYS A 28 25.04 3.07 -3.98
N ILE A 29 25.63 2.97 -2.80
CA ILE A 29 25.31 1.91 -1.84
C ILE A 29 23.85 2.01 -1.39
N LEU A 30 23.40 3.21 -1.00
CA LEU A 30 22.00 3.40 -0.57
C LEU A 30 20.98 2.98 -1.64
N SER A 31 21.27 3.22 -2.92
CA SER A 31 20.36 2.85 -4.01
C SER A 31 20.22 1.33 -4.23
N GLY A 32 21.18 0.53 -3.76
CA GLY A 32 21.23 -0.92 -3.99
C GLY A 32 21.17 -1.78 -2.74
N THR A 33 21.30 -1.20 -1.55
CA THR A 33 21.32 -1.97 -0.30
C THR A 33 19.95 -2.50 0.10
N ARG A 34 19.94 -3.65 0.78
CA ARG A 34 18.75 -4.26 1.40
C ARG A 34 18.43 -3.68 2.78
N GLU A 35 19.20 -2.73 3.29
CA GLU A 35 18.98 -2.12 4.61
C GLU A 35 17.59 -1.49 4.71
N HIS A 36 17.08 -0.89 3.62
CA HIS A 36 15.74 -0.28 3.58
C HIS A 36 14.62 -1.26 3.92
N THR A 37 14.81 -2.55 3.64
CA THR A 37 13.80 -3.59 3.89
C THR A 37 13.95 -4.25 5.27
N ARG A 38 15.02 -3.90 6.01
CA ARG A 38 15.36 -4.50 7.31
C ARG A 38 15.21 -3.55 8.48
N VAL A 39 14.75 -2.32 8.21
CA VAL A 39 14.54 -1.33 9.24
C VAL A 39 13.29 -1.66 10.03
N LEU A 40 13.40 -1.62 11.35
CA LEU A 40 12.25 -1.73 12.24
C LEU A 40 11.32 -0.53 12.00
N LEU A 41 10.00 -0.78 11.98
CA LEU A 41 9.03 0.30 11.88
C LEU A 41 9.19 1.27 13.06
N PRO A 42 9.30 2.56 12.81
CA PRO A 42 9.53 3.57 13.84
C PRO A 42 8.22 3.93 14.53
N TRP A 43 7.77 3.11 15.41
CA TRP A 43 6.49 3.31 16.11
C TRP A 43 6.43 4.63 16.86
N ASN A 44 7.55 5.10 17.45
CA ASN A 44 7.65 6.35 18.22
C ASN A 44 9.04 7.00 18.15
N GLU A 45 9.93 6.56 17.28
CA GLU A 45 11.31 7.02 17.26
C GLU A 45 11.62 7.84 16.01
N LYS A 46 12.62 8.71 16.10
CA LYS A 46 13.15 9.41 14.93
C LYS A 46 13.96 8.42 14.09
N LEU A 47 13.54 8.22 12.85
CA LEU A 47 14.35 7.49 11.88
C LEU A 47 15.57 8.30 11.43
N PRO A 48 16.66 7.62 11.05
CA PRO A 48 17.74 8.25 10.31
C PRO A 48 17.22 8.94 9.04
N GLU A 49 17.86 10.04 8.61
CA GLU A 49 17.42 10.86 7.47
C GLU A 49 17.17 10.05 6.18
N TYR A 50 17.96 9.01 5.93
CA TYR A 50 17.81 8.15 4.75
C TYR A 50 16.54 7.25 4.77
N HIS A 51 15.80 7.24 5.87
CA HIS A 51 14.51 6.56 6.00
C HIS A 51 13.32 7.53 6.04
N GLU A 52 13.51 8.79 5.70
CA GLU A 52 12.46 9.82 5.77
C GLU A 52 11.21 9.46 4.95
N GLY A 53 11.36 8.71 3.85
CA GLY A 53 10.24 8.19 3.07
C GLY A 53 9.26 7.33 3.85
N LEU A 54 9.73 6.55 4.84
CA LEU A 54 8.89 5.72 5.69
C LEU A 54 7.99 6.53 6.63
N HIS A 55 8.38 7.74 6.99
CA HIS A 55 7.53 8.64 7.79
C HIS A 55 6.25 9.06 7.06
N GLN A 56 6.28 9.15 5.74
CA GLN A 56 5.10 9.48 4.94
C GLN A 56 4.11 8.32 4.92
N GLU A 57 4.57 7.08 4.82
CA GLU A 57 3.71 5.89 4.83
C GLU A 57 3.01 5.71 6.18
N ILE A 58 3.69 5.97 7.29
CA ILE A 58 3.08 5.89 8.64
C ILE A 58 1.99 6.96 8.81
N ARG A 59 2.12 8.13 8.19
CA ARG A 59 1.10 9.18 8.23
C ARG A 59 -0.21 8.80 7.55
N HIS A 60 -0.22 7.86 6.64
CA HIS A 60 -1.42 7.41 5.90
C HIS A 60 -2.28 6.41 6.67
N ASN A 61 -1.96 6.17 7.93
CA ASN A 61 -2.79 5.34 8.82
C ASN A 61 -3.04 3.91 8.31
N ILE A 62 -2.05 3.35 7.59
CA ILE A 62 -2.12 2.04 6.96
C ILE A 62 -2.55 0.96 7.96
N THR A 63 -2.07 1.06 9.21
CA THR A 63 -2.42 0.13 10.27
C THR A 63 -3.93 0.09 10.54
N GLU A 64 -4.60 1.24 10.55
CA GLU A 64 -6.05 1.30 10.80
C GLU A 64 -6.83 0.75 9.61
N VAL A 65 -6.41 1.06 8.38
CA VAL A 65 -6.98 0.47 7.16
C VAL A 65 -6.93 -1.07 7.22
N TYR A 66 -5.77 -1.64 7.59
CA TYR A 66 -5.64 -3.09 7.74
C TYR A 66 -6.54 -3.66 8.84
N LYS A 67 -6.63 -3.00 9.99
CA LYS A 67 -7.52 -3.42 11.09
C LYS A 67 -8.98 -3.46 10.65
N GLU A 68 -9.44 -2.42 9.95
CA GLU A 68 -10.82 -2.35 9.45
C GLU A 68 -11.11 -3.43 8.41
N LEU A 69 -10.22 -3.64 7.44
CA LEU A 69 -10.38 -4.68 6.43
C LEU A 69 -10.36 -6.08 7.02
N ILE A 70 -9.49 -6.35 8.00
CA ILE A 70 -9.45 -7.61 8.74
C ILE A 70 -10.77 -7.80 9.50
N LYS A 71 -11.26 -6.76 10.18
CA LYS A 71 -12.54 -6.80 10.88
C LYS A 71 -13.70 -7.10 9.94
N LEU A 72 -13.80 -6.41 8.80
CA LEU A 72 -14.82 -6.70 7.78
C LEU A 72 -14.76 -8.15 7.31
N ARG A 73 -13.57 -8.67 7.04
CA ARG A 73 -13.36 -10.06 6.61
C ARG A 73 -13.79 -11.08 7.68
N HIS A 74 -13.62 -10.78 8.97
CA HIS A 74 -14.05 -11.64 10.06
C HIS A 74 -15.55 -11.56 10.32
N LEU A 75 -16.15 -10.37 10.14
CA LEU A 75 -17.57 -10.16 10.41
C LEU A 75 -18.48 -10.74 9.33
N ASP A 76 -18.03 -10.82 8.08
CA ASP A 76 -18.85 -11.35 7.00
C ASP A 76 -18.10 -12.40 6.16
N GLN A 77 -18.63 -13.60 6.20
CA GLN A 77 -18.09 -14.75 5.47
C GLN A 77 -18.12 -14.60 3.95
N ALA A 78 -18.91 -13.65 3.40
CA ALA A 78 -18.89 -13.36 1.98
C ALA A 78 -17.50 -12.95 1.48
N PHE A 79 -16.68 -12.29 2.32
CA PHE A 79 -15.31 -11.94 1.97
C PHE A 79 -14.34 -13.15 1.98
N VAL A 80 -14.73 -14.26 2.58
CA VAL A 80 -13.91 -15.47 2.69
C VAL A 80 -14.37 -16.53 1.71
N TYR A 81 -15.66 -16.88 1.76
CA TYR A 81 -16.24 -18.03 1.05
C TYR A 81 -17.17 -17.63 -0.10
N GLY A 82 -17.55 -16.34 -0.21
CA GLY A 82 -18.47 -15.89 -1.26
C GLY A 82 -17.90 -16.09 -2.65
N GLU A 83 -18.81 -16.21 -3.62
CA GLU A 83 -18.48 -16.21 -5.03
C GLU A 83 -17.70 -14.96 -5.41
N PHE A 84 -16.69 -15.12 -6.25
CA PHE A 84 -15.84 -14.03 -6.74
C PHE A 84 -16.11 -13.77 -8.22
N THR A 85 -16.61 -12.59 -8.53
CA THR A 85 -16.90 -12.18 -9.91
C THR A 85 -16.14 -10.91 -10.26
N VAL A 86 -15.32 -10.94 -11.30
CA VAL A 86 -14.62 -9.75 -11.81
C VAL A 86 -15.58 -8.91 -12.64
N LEU A 87 -15.79 -7.65 -12.24
CA LEU A 87 -16.66 -6.69 -12.95
C LEU A 87 -15.84 -5.80 -13.91
N ASN A 88 -14.62 -5.41 -13.52
CA ASN A 88 -13.73 -4.63 -14.36
C ASN A 88 -12.27 -4.95 -14.01
N LYS A 89 -11.45 -5.24 -15.02
CA LYS A 89 -10.01 -5.48 -14.88
C LYS A 89 -9.26 -4.72 -15.95
N LYS A 90 -8.66 -3.59 -15.57
CA LYS A 90 -7.77 -2.79 -16.42
C LYS A 90 -6.42 -2.62 -15.71
N LYS A 91 -5.41 -2.12 -16.42
CA LYS A 91 -4.07 -1.89 -15.85
C LYS A 91 -4.09 -1.05 -14.57
N ASP A 92 -4.99 -0.08 -14.51
CA ASP A 92 -5.07 0.94 -13.47
C ASP A 92 -6.39 0.91 -12.68
N ARG A 93 -7.20 -0.15 -12.85
CA ARG A 93 -8.46 -0.34 -12.10
C ARG A 93 -8.79 -1.80 -11.92
N PHE A 94 -9.26 -2.14 -10.71
CA PHE A 94 -9.78 -3.46 -10.42
C PHE A 94 -11.09 -3.36 -9.65
N VAL A 95 -12.16 -3.90 -10.25
CA VAL A 95 -13.50 -3.95 -9.64
C VAL A 95 -13.95 -5.40 -9.61
N TYR A 96 -14.37 -5.86 -8.45
CA TYR A 96 -14.91 -7.21 -8.30
C TYR A 96 -16.08 -7.24 -7.30
N LYS A 97 -16.89 -8.28 -7.43
CA LYS A 97 -18.02 -8.58 -6.55
C LYS A 97 -17.73 -9.83 -5.72
N ARG A 98 -18.17 -9.81 -4.47
CA ARG A 98 -18.27 -10.97 -3.58
C ARG A 98 -19.74 -11.19 -3.25
N SER A 99 -20.24 -12.42 -3.35
CA SER A 99 -21.63 -12.74 -3.03
C SER A 99 -21.74 -14.06 -2.26
N LEU A 100 -22.57 -14.06 -1.21
CA LEU A 100 -22.86 -15.23 -0.39
C LEU A 100 -24.24 -15.07 0.26
N ASP A 101 -25.14 -16.04 0.07
CA ASP A 101 -26.44 -16.10 0.74
C ASP A 101 -27.25 -14.81 0.61
N GLY A 102 -27.29 -14.21 -0.60
CA GLY A 102 -28.02 -12.99 -0.88
C GLY A 102 -27.32 -11.69 -0.45
N ARG A 103 -26.20 -11.76 0.23
CA ARG A 103 -25.33 -10.62 0.54
C ARG A 103 -24.39 -10.36 -0.61
N GLU A 104 -24.27 -9.11 -1.01
CA GLU A 104 -23.39 -8.70 -2.11
C GLU A 104 -22.50 -7.54 -1.71
N TYR A 105 -21.23 -7.62 -2.11
CA TYR A 105 -20.23 -6.58 -1.91
C TYR A 105 -19.52 -6.30 -3.22
N ILE A 106 -19.33 -5.03 -3.53
CA ILE A 106 -18.50 -4.58 -4.65
C ILE A 106 -17.27 -3.91 -4.07
N VAL A 107 -16.09 -4.36 -4.49
CA VAL A 107 -14.82 -3.73 -4.16
C VAL A 107 -14.31 -3.04 -5.42
N ASP A 108 -14.08 -1.73 -5.32
CA ASP A 108 -13.63 -0.87 -6.41
C ASP A 108 -12.30 -0.23 -6.04
N CYS A 109 -11.25 -0.57 -6.78
CA CYS A 109 -9.89 -0.10 -6.55
C CYS A 109 -9.40 0.72 -7.75
N ASN A 110 -9.08 1.98 -7.51
CA ASN A 110 -8.29 2.79 -8.43
C ASN A 110 -6.79 2.51 -8.20
N LEU A 111 -6.14 1.83 -9.12
CA LEU A 111 -4.72 1.48 -9.05
C LEU A 111 -3.84 2.48 -9.81
N GLY A 112 -4.42 3.56 -10.31
CA GLY A 112 -3.77 4.55 -11.15
C GLY A 112 -3.54 5.88 -10.45
N LYS A 113 -2.81 6.77 -11.15
CA LYS A 113 -2.51 8.14 -10.72
C LYS A 113 -3.60 9.15 -11.08
N GLU A 114 -4.58 8.75 -11.88
CA GLU A 114 -5.65 9.61 -12.35
C GLU A 114 -6.93 9.32 -11.57
N GLU A 115 -7.76 10.33 -11.40
CA GLU A 115 -9.10 10.18 -10.83
C GLU A 115 -9.98 9.28 -11.72
N LYS A 116 -10.88 8.53 -11.10
CA LYS A 116 -11.81 7.65 -11.80
C LYS A 116 -13.21 7.77 -11.23
N LYS A 117 -14.22 7.71 -12.12
CA LYS A 117 -15.60 7.62 -11.67
C LYS A 117 -15.79 6.31 -10.88
N ALA A 118 -16.36 6.41 -9.68
CA ALA A 118 -16.67 5.24 -8.86
C ALA A 118 -17.64 4.28 -9.55
N HIS A 119 -17.50 2.99 -9.27
CA HIS A 119 -18.46 1.97 -9.72
C HIS A 119 -19.69 1.99 -8.79
N MET A 120 -20.53 2.98 -9.00
CA MET A 120 -21.77 3.09 -8.25
C MET A 120 -22.85 2.23 -8.88
N THR A 121 -23.57 1.49 -8.05
CA THR A 121 -24.74 0.68 -8.44
C THR A 121 -25.89 1.03 -7.51
N ASP A 122 -27.06 1.23 -8.06
CA ASP A 122 -28.26 1.57 -7.28
C ASP A 122 -28.53 0.52 -6.20
N GLY A 123 -28.86 0.98 -5.00
CA GLY A 123 -29.16 0.13 -3.86
C GLY A 123 -27.93 -0.35 -3.08
N TYR A 124 -26.72 0.14 -3.40
CA TYR A 124 -25.51 -0.13 -2.63
C TYR A 124 -25.11 1.05 -1.75
N GLN A 125 -24.65 0.76 -0.55
CA GLN A 125 -24.11 1.73 0.40
C GLN A 125 -22.59 1.56 0.54
N CYS A 126 -21.84 2.66 0.56
CA CYS A 126 -20.41 2.63 0.88
C CYS A 126 -20.24 2.27 2.36
N ILE A 127 -19.46 1.21 2.63
CA ILE A 127 -19.17 0.74 4.00
C ILE A 127 -17.71 0.88 4.37
N PHE A 128 -16.84 1.19 3.41
CA PHE A 128 -15.43 1.41 3.60
C PHE A 128 -14.86 2.26 2.47
N THR A 129 -13.97 3.18 2.80
CA THR A 129 -13.18 3.96 1.82
C THR A 129 -11.81 4.31 2.40
N THR A 130 -10.78 4.32 1.55
CA THR A 130 -9.47 4.87 1.90
C THR A 130 -9.33 6.36 1.58
N GLY A 131 -10.36 6.95 1.00
CA GLY A 131 -10.45 8.37 0.64
C GLY A 131 -11.71 9.02 1.18
N SER A 132 -12.40 9.79 0.35
CA SER A 132 -13.63 10.48 0.70
C SER A 132 -14.82 9.96 -0.12
N GLU A 133 -16.03 10.00 0.47
CA GLU A 133 -17.26 9.54 -0.21
C GLU A 133 -17.74 10.55 -1.23
N HIS A 134 -17.27 10.43 -2.47
CA HIS A 134 -17.72 11.19 -3.64
C HIS A 134 -17.92 10.24 -4.82
N ASP A 135 -18.50 10.75 -5.91
CA ASP A 135 -18.71 9.97 -7.15
C ASP A 135 -17.39 9.62 -7.87
N ILE A 136 -16.28 10.15 -7.37
CA ILE A 136 -14.96 10.01 -7.96
C ILE A 136 -14.04 9.31 -6.95
N LEU A 137 -13.27 8.34 -7.43
CA LEU A 137 -12.16 7.73 -6.71
C LEU A 137 -10.88 8.53 -6.97
N SER A 138 -10.28 9.02 -5.92
CA SER A 138 -8.94 9.63 -5.98
C SER A 138 -7.87 8.63 -6.44
N PRO A 139 -6.68 9.08 -6.84
CA PRO A 139 -5.56 8.19 -7.12
C PRO A 139 -5.31 7.20 -5.96
N TYR A 140 -5.17 5.91 -6.29
CA TYR A 140 -4.92 4.82 -5.34
C TYR A 140 -5.99 4.62 -4.26
N GLU A 141 -7.19 5.18 -4.45
CA GLU A 141 -8.32 4.98 -3.54
C GLU A 141 -9.00 3.63 -3.79
N ALA A 142 -9.48 3.02 -2.70
CA ALA A 142 -10.32 1.83 -2.72
C ALA A 142 -11.59 2.05 -1.91
N ARG A 143 -12.72 1.48 -2.40
CA ARG A 143 -14.02 1.48 -1.72
C ARG A 143 -14.64 0.11 -1.68
N ILE A 144 -15.44 -0.13 -0.65
CA ILE A 144 -16.29 -1.31 -0.55
C ILE A 144 -17.74 -0.86 -0.41
N TRP A 145 -18.57 -1.38 -1.30
CA TRP A 145 -19.99 -1.14 -1.35
C TRP A 145 -20.74 -2.39 -0.90
N LYS A 146 -21.80 -2.24 -0.13
CA LYS A 146 -22.68 -3.32 0.33
C LYS A 146 -24.09 -3.07 -0.20
N LYS A 147 -24.75 -4.11 -0.71
CA LYS A 147 -26.15 -4.14 -1.06
C LYS A 147 -27.02 -4.43 0.15
#